data_5a7a100dc8b866e9a4149e51df143695
#
_entry.id   5a7a100dc8b866e9a4149e51df143695
#
_cell.length_a   1.000
_cell.length_b   1.000
_cell.length_c   1.000
_cell.angle_alpha   90.00
_cell.angle_beta   90.00
_cell.angle_gamma   90.00
#
_symmetry.space_group_name_H-M   'P 1'
#
loop_
_entity.id
_entity.type
_entity.pdbx_description
1 polymer ?
#
loop_
_entity_poly.entity_id
_entity_poly.type
_entity_poly.pdbx_seq_one_letter_code
_entity_poly.pdbx_strand_id
1 'polypeptide(L)'
;MKNLFFIALIAAFIAGCAGKTTSTENAAEATTTAVANKTVTVAIEGMTCSGCENTIKESVTKIAGVTEIKASHLDSTAVVSFDSTKTSVAAIGEAVTEAGYVFKGEKTPMAPAQAN
;
A
#
# COMPACT_ATOMS: atom_id res chain seq x y z
N MET A 1 -41.45 -3.53 -13.93
CA MET A 1 -41.39 -3.10 -15.33
C MET A 1 -40.58 -1.80 -15.50
N LYS A 2 -39.43 -1.70 -14.83
CA LYS A 2 -38.60 -0.48 -14.88
C LYS A 2 -37.17 -0.73 -15.39
N ASN A 3 -36.82 -1.98 -15.72
CA ASN A 3 -35.46 -2.34 -16.10
C ASN A 3 -35.32 -2.85 -17.55
N LEU A 4 -36.35 -2.63 -18.41
CA LEU A 4 -36.31 -3.11 -19.79
C LEU A 4 -35.76 -2.09 -20.79
N PHE A 5 -35.42 -0.89 -20.37
CA PHE A 5 -35.01 0.19 -21.29
C PHE A 5 -33.49 0.38 -21.39
N PHE A 6 -32.70 -0.40 -20.67
CA PHE A 6 -31.24 -0.24 -20.69
C PHE A 6 -30.47 -1.26 -21.53
N ILE A 7 -31.16 -2.18 -22.22
CA ILE A 7 -30.51 -3.26 -22.98
C ILE A 7 -30.33 -2.96 -24.48
N ALA A 8 -30.80 -1.83 -24.95
CA ALA A 8 -30.83 -1.56 -26.38
C ALA A 8 -29.72 -0.65 -26.95
N LEU A 9 -28.67 -0.37 -26.20
CA LEU A 9 -27.66 0.60 -26.63
C LEU A 9 -26.20 0.16 -26.52
N ILE A 10 -25.98 -1.16 -26.48
CA ILE A 10 -24.60 -1.72 -26.49
C ILE A 10 -24.48 -2.71 -27.66
N ALA A 11 -24.63 -2.21 -28.87
CA ALA A 11 -24.32 -2.97 -30.08
C ALA A 11 -23.79 -2.06 -31.17
N ALA A 12 -22.66 -1.44 -31.00
CA ALA A 12 -21.84 -0.92 -32.10
C ALA A 12 -20.52 -0.33 -31.57
N PHE A 13 -19.55 -1.18 -31.21
CA PHE A 13 -18.15 -0.79 -31.28
C PHE A 13 -17.28 -2.06 -31.25
N ILE A 14 -17.35 -2.84 -32.30
CA ILE A 14 -16.35 -3.85 -32.62
C ILE A 14 -15.82 -3.52 -34.01
N ALA A 15 -14.79 -2.71 -34.07
CA ALA A 15 -13.88 -2.70 -35.22
C ALA A 15 -12.54 -2.11 -34.80
N GLY A 16 -11.54 -2.97 -34.72
CA GLY A 16 -10.17 -2.60 -35.06
C GLY A 16 -9.28 -2.23 -33.90
N CYS A 17 -8.47 -3.16 -33.41
CA CYS A 17 -7.06 -3.13 -33.73
C CYS A 17 -6.36 -4.39 -33.23
N ALA A 18 -5.82 -5.14 -34.15
CA ALA A 18 -4.79 -6.12 -33.90
C ALA A 18 -3.53 -5.37 -33.43
N GLY A 19 -3.11 -5.59 -32.22
CA GLY A 19 -1.89 -5.09 -31.63
C GLY A 19 -1.40 -6.12 -30.64
N LYS A 20 -0.56 -7.03 -31.13
CA LYS A 20 0.29 -7.94 -30.39
C LYS A 20 1.03 -7.16 -29.31
N THR A 21 0.85 -7.50 -28.08
CA THR A 21 1.88 -7.28 -27.06
C THR A 21 1.65 -8.16 -25.85
N THR A 22 2.58 -8.98 -25.68
CA THR A 22 3.12 -9.64 -24.51
C THR A 22 2.75 -8.94 -23.22
N SER A 23 1.95 -9.66 -22.44
CA SER A 23 1.67 -9.31 -21.08
C SER A 23 2.92 -9.28 -20.23
N THR A 24 3.00 -8.29 -19.40
CA THR A 24 3.49 -8.46 -18.06
C THR A 24 2.56 -7.68 -17.18
N GLU A 25 1.67 -8.43 -16.57
CA GLU A 25 0.79 -8.00 -15.53
C GLU A 25 1.60 -7.42 -14.39
N ASN A 26 1.61 -6.16 -14.26
CA ASN A 26 1.74 -5.53 -12.97
C ASN A 26 0.88 -4.28 -12.97
N ALA A 27 -0.41 -4.50 -12.99
CA ALA A 27 -1.37 -3.44 -12.80
C ALA A 27 -1.60 -3.25 -11.31
N ALA A 28 -0.75 -2.47 -10.69
CA ALA A 28 -1.10 -1.71 -9.51
C ALA A 28 -0.74 -0.27 -9.81
N GLU A 29 -1.36 0.26 -10.82
CA GLU A 29 -1.25 1.66 -11.16
C GLU A 29 -2.37 2.41 -10.47
N ALA A 30 -2.15 2.76 -9.23
CA ALA A 30 -2.65 4.00 -8.72
C ALA A 30 -1.49 4.98 -8.80
N THR A 31 -1.24 5.49 -9.98
CA THR A 31 -0.31 6.59 -10.19
C THR A 31 -0.92 7.85 -9.61
N THR A 32 -0.98 7.91 -8.31
CA THR A 32 -0.97 9.18 -7.63
C THR A 32 0.47 9.37 -7.23
N THR A 33 1.14 10.33 -7.79
CA THR A 33 2.48 10.74 -7.42
C THR A 33 2.43 11.23 -5.98
N ALA A 34 2.36 10.30 -5.05
CA ALA A 34 2.48 10.58 -3.64
C ALA A 34 3.97 10.81 -3.41
N VAL A 35 4.34 12.07 -3.29
CA VAL A 35 5.69 12.43 -2.88
C VAL A 35 5.76 12.20 -1.39
N ALA A 36 6.49 11.19 -0.94
CA ALA A 36 6.74 10.98 0.46
C ALA A 36 7.46 12.21 1.03
N ASN A 37 6.83 12.87 1.98
CA ASN A 37 7.42 14.01 2.69
C ASN A 37 7.78 13.68 4.13
N LYS A 38 7.40 12.48 4.60
CA LYS A 38 7.69 11.99 5.94
C LYS A 38 8.04 10.50 5.93
N THR A 39 9.11 10.15 6.63
CA THR A 39 9.50 8.77 6.91
C THR A 39 9.52 8.55 8.39
N VAL A 40 8.88 7.50 8.86
CA VAL A 40 8.81 7.14 10.28
C VAL A 40 9.18 5.68 10.47
N THR A 41 9.75 5.38 11.63
CA THR A 41 9.93 4.01 12.08
C THR A 41 8.86 3.72 13.13
N VAL A 42 8.07 2.70 12.92
CA VAL A 42 7.02 2.28 13.85
C VAL A 42 7.38 0.94 14.47
N ALA A 43 7.10 0.77 15.75
CA ALA A 43 7.25 -0.49 16.43
C ALA A 43 5.97 -1.32 16.29
N ILE A 44 6.14 -2.58 15.89
CA ILE A 44 5.04 -3.52 15.65
C ILE A 44 5.36 -4.84 16.32
N GLU A 45 4.54 -5.25 17.28
CA GLU A 45 4.67 -6.55 17.92
C GLU A 45 3.80 -7.61 17.24
N GLY A 46 4.22 -8.86 17.35
CA GLY A 46 3.53 -10.01 16.77
C GLY A 46 4.08 -10.45 15.42
N MET A 47 5.05 -9.74 14.86
CA MET A 47 5.76 -10.21 13.66
C MET A 47 6.77 -11.30 14.05
N THR A 48 6.49 -12.54 13.69
CA THR A 48 7.36 -13.68 14.02
C THR A 48 7.97 -14.35 12.79
N CYS A 49 7.61 -13.89 11.61
CA CYS A 49 8.06 -14.51 10.36
C CYS A 49 8.01 -13.52 9.18
N SER A 50 8.68 -13.88 8.09
CA SER A 50 8.66 -13.11 6.85
C SER A 50 7.26 -12.99 6.21
N GLY A 51 6.38 -13.96 6.43
CA GLY A 51 4.98 -13.88 6.00
C GLY A 51 4.24 -12.75 6.70
N CYS A 52 4.53 -12.52 7.97
CA CYS A 52 3.98 -11.42 8.76
C CYS A 52 4.40 -10.04 8.19
N GLU A 53 5.67 -9.92 7.78
CA GLU A 53 6.15 -8.71 7.12
C GLU A 53 5.37 -8.39 5.84
N ASN A 54 5.10 -9.41 5.02
CA ASN A 54 4.33 -9.25 3.78
C ASN A 54 2.89 -8.82 4.07
N THR A 55 2.24 -9.42 5.06
CA THR A 55 0.88 -9.04 5.47
C THR A 55 0.82 -7.57 5.88
N ILE A 56 1.78 -7.10 6.67
CA ILE A 56 1.86 -5.70 7.09
C ILE A 56 2.13 -4.79 5.90
N LYS A 57 3.07 -5.16 5.02
CA LYS A 57 3.34 -4.41 3.80
C LYS A 57 2.09 -4.24 2.94
N GLU A 58 1.36 -5.32 2.69
CA GLU A 58 0.12 -5.28 1.92
C GLU A 58 -0.95 -4.40 2.57
N SER A 59 -1.13 -4.49 3.88
CA SER A 59 -2.14 -3.72 4.60
C SER A 59 -1.83 -2.22 4.58
N VAL A 60 -0.59 -1.86 4.84
CA VAL A 60 -0.16 -0.45 4.88
C VAL A 60 -0.06 0.16 3.49
N THR A 61 0.34 -0.60 2.47
CA THR A 61 0.42 -0.10 1.08
C THR A 61 -0.95 0.28 0.52
N LYS A 62 -2.03 -0.29 1.04
CA LYS A 62 -3.41 0.08 0.65
C LYS A 62 -3.82 1.48 1.11
N ILE A 63 -3.09 2.07 2.04
CA ILE A 63 -3.36 3.41 2.55
C ILE A 63 -2.95 4.45 1.52
N ALA A 64 -3.89 5.31 1.13
CA ALA A 64 -3.57 6.41 0.22
C ALA A 64 -2.51 7.34 0.84
N GLY A 65 -1.47 7.64 0.08
CA GLY A 65 -0.37 8.48 0.56
C GLY A 65 0.87 7.71 1.04
N VAL A 66 0.78 6.39 1.26
CA VAL A 66 1.96 5.58 1.53
C VAL A 66 2.71 5.31 0.23
N THR A 67 4.00 5.58 0.23
CA THR A 67 4.88 5.41 -0.94
C THR A 67 5.79 4.21 -0.82
N GLU A 68 6.25 3.92 0.39
CA GLU A 68 7.14 2.80 0.65
C GLU A 68 6.96 2.27 2.07
N ILE A 69 7.10 0.96 2.23
CA ILE A 69 7.16 0.32 3.54
C ILE A 69 8.21 -0.80 3.54
N LYS A 70 8.99 -0.83 4.60
CA LYS A 70 9.95 -1.90 4.91
C LYS A 70 9.68 -2.42 6.31
N ALA A 71 9.15 -3.63 6.42
CA ALA A 71 8.92 -4.31 7.69
C ALA A 71 10.07 -5.28 7.99
N SER A 72 10.45 -5.39 9.26
CA SER A 72 11.45 -6.32 9.77
C SER A 72 10.91 -7.04 11.01
N HIS A 73 10.74 -8.35 10.91
CA HIS A 73 10.32 -9.17 12.04
C HIS A 73 11.46 -9.34 13.08
N LEU A 74 12.72 -9.22 12.66
CA LEU A 74 13.87 -9.33 13.55
C LEU A 74 13.94 -8.16 14.53
N ASP A 75 13.61 -6.97 14.05
CA ASP A 75 13.65 -5.73 14.85
C ASP A 75 12.28 -5.37 15.43
N SER A 76 11.22 -6.10 15.06
CA SER A 76 9.83 -5.79 15.39
C SER A 76 9.47 -4.34 15.02
N THR A 77 9.91 -3.89 13.86
CA THR A 77 9.72 -2.53 13.37
C THR A 77 9.31 -2.51 11.89
N ALA A 78 8.70 -1.42 11.49
CA ALA A 78 8.52 -1.09 10.09
C ALA A 78 8.90 0.36 9.83
N VAL A 79 9.61 0.60 8.73
CA VAL A 79 9.91 1.93 8.23
C VAL A 79 8.90 2.26 7.15
N VAL A 80 8.16 3.34 7.31
CA VAL A 80 7.11 3.76 6.40
C VAL A 80 7.39 5.16 5.89
N SER A 81 7.41 5.31 4.58
CA SER A 81 7.50 6.60 3.89
C SER A 81 6.13 6.95 3.32
N PHE A 82 5.62 8.12 3.66
CA PHE A 82 4.29 8.54 3.27
C PHE A 82 4.17 10.05 3.12
N ASP A 83 3.09 10.48 2.49
CA ASP A 83 2.69 11.88 2.38
C ASP A 83 1.83 12.25 3.60
N SER A 84 2.38 13.09 4.47
CA SER A 84 1.69 13.53 5.69
C SER A 84 0.48 14.43 5.43
N THR A 85 0.28 14.88 4.21
CA THR A 85 -0.93 15.61 3.80
C THR A 85 -2.10 14.67 3.47
N LYS A 86 -1.83 13.39 3.20
CA LYS A 86 -2.81 12.38 2.80
C LYS A 86 -3.08 11.35 3.88
N THR A 87 -2.09 11.01 4.68
CA THR A 87 -2.22 10.01 5.74
C THR A 87 -1.41 10.40 6.98
N SER A 88 -1.56 9.63 8.03
CA SER A 88 -0.91 9.87 9.31
C SER A 88 -0.39 8.57 9.92
N VAL A 89 0.49 8.70 10.91
CA VAL A 89 0.98 7.55 11.69
C VAL A 89 -0.17 6.79 12.37
N ALA A 90 -1.22 7.50 12.78
CA ALA A 90 -2.42 6.88 13.36
C ALA A 90 -3.13 5.95 12.37
N ALA A 91 -3.33 6.37 11.13
CA ALA A 91 -3.93 5.54 10.09
C ALA A 91 -3.08 4.31 9.75
N ILE A 92 -1.75 4.45 9.78
CA ILE A 92 -0.82 3.33 9.64
C ILE A 92 -0.98 2.35 10.80
N GLY A 93 -1.12 2.87 12.04
CA GLY A 93 -1.33 2.06 13.22
C GLY A 93 -2.65 1.27 13.19
N GLU A 94 -3.72 1.88 12.69
CA GLU A 94 -5.01 1.21 12.48
C GLU A 94 -4.88 0.04 11.49
N ALA A 95 -4.27 0.26 10.34
CA ALA A 95 -4.06 -0.79 9.34
C ALA A 95 -3.21 -1.96 9.87
N VAL A 96 -2.21 -1.68 10.69
CA VAL A 96 -1.39 -2.70 11.37
C VAL A 96 -2.25 -3.50 12.35
N THR A 97 -3.10 -2.83 13.10
CA THR A 97 -3.99 -3.47 14.09
C THR A 97 -5.07 -4.30 13.40
N GLU A 98 -5.64 -3.82 12.32
CA GLU A 98 -6.60 -4.57 11.49
C GLU A 98 -5.97 -5.83 10.86
N ALA A 99 -4.69 -5.77 10.54
CA ALA A 99 -3.93 -6.93 10.09
C ALA A 99 -3.65 -7.97 11.18
N GLY A 100 -4.02 -7.69 12.44
CA GLY A 100 -3.89 -8.61 13.57
C GLY A 100 -2.58 -8.45 14.36
N TYR A 101 -1.87 -7.36 14.19
CA TYR A 101 -0.62 -7.05 14.89
C TYR A 101 -0.81 -5.94 15.92
N VAL A 102 0.15 -5.79 16.84
CA VAL A 102 0.09 -4.74 17.86
C VAL A 102 0.96 -3.57 17.44
N PHE A 103 0.32 -2.43 17.19
CA PHE A 103 1.00 -1.18 16.93
C PHE A 103 1.42 -0.51 18.23
N LYS A 104 2.71 -0.28 18.42
CA LYS A 104 3.30 0.33 19.64
C LYS A 104 3.60 1.82 19.50
N GLY A 105 3.35 2.38 18.33
CA GLY A 105 3.61 3.78 18.06
C GLY A 105 4.90 4.02 17.29
N GLU A 106 5.19 5.29 17.10
CA GLU A 106 6.40 5.74 16.42
C GLU A 106 7.61 5.52 17.33
N LYS A 107 8.57 4.75 16.83
CA LYS A 107 9.88 4.62 17.45
C LYS A 107 10.72 5.76 16.89
N THR A 108 11.24 6.61 17.78
CA THR A 108 12.17 7.67 17.35
C THR A 108 13.22 7.07 16.42
N PRO A 109 13.38 7.57 15.19
CA PRO A 109 14.31 6.99 14.26
C PRO A 109 15.71 7.08 14.85
N MET A 110 16.29 5.95 15.17
CA MET A 110 17.74 5.87 15.09
C MET A 110 18.04 6.09 13.62
N ALA A 111 18.68 7.21 13.31
CA ALA A 111 18.97 7.62 11.96
C ALA A 111 19.44 6.42 11.14
N PRO A 112 18.92 6.22 9.91
CA PRO A 112 19.48 5.20 9.06
C PRO A 112 20.97 5.52 8.95
N ALA A 113 21.79 4.58 9.36
CA ALA A 113 23.19 4.61 8.99
C ALA A 113 23.19 4.75 7.46
N GLN A 114 23.52 5.92 7.00
CA GLN A 114 23.68 6.16 5.58
C GLN A 114 24.77 5.20 5.14
N ALA A 115 24.38 4.13 4.50
CA ALA A 115 25.29 3.33 3.73
C ALA A 115 25.79 4.20 2.60
N ASN A 116 27.00 4.61 2.76
CA ASN A 116 27.77 5.28 1.72
C ASN A 116 27.94 4.34 0.54
#